data_62e24a791f50a146a00ab3ffdcdcb1ae
#
_entry.id   62e24a791f50a146a00ab3ffdcdcb1ae
#
_cell.length_a   1.000
_cell.length_b   1.000
_cell.length_c   1.000
_cell.angle_alpha   90.00
_cell.angle_beta   90.00
_cell.angle_gamma   90.00
#
_symmetry.space_group_name_H-M   'P 1'
#
loop_
_entity.id
_entity.type
_entity.pdbx_description
1 polymer ?
#
loop_
_entity_poly.entity_id
_entity_poly.type
_entity_poly.pdbx_seq_one_letter_code
_entity_poly.pdbx_strand_id
1 'polypeptide(L)'
;MNDRKIIVVGVDGSAGSRRALTWAAAEAASHGSELVVVNVWEHTLLPPAGSVSVSEHYVPDPSQRTADDLLRVIKEELGEEPPVPVQPLVKQGRPAKVLIEESAEADLLVVGPRGHGGFAGLVLGSVSQHVAAYAKCPVTVVR
;
A
#
# COMPACT_ATOMS: atom_id res chain seq x y z
N MET A 1 24.07 -15.19 2.56
CA MET A 1 22.67 -15.31 2.14
C MET A 1 21.79 -14.61 3.14
N ASN A 2 20.91 -13.78 2.63
CA ASN A 2 20.02 -13.03 3.48
C ASN A 2 18.72 -13.81 3.68
N ASP A 3 18.60 -14.49 4.83
CA ASP A 3 17.41 -15.27 5.16
C ASP A 3 16.31 -14.42 5.80
N ARG A 4 16.41 -13.10 5.64
CA ARG A 4 15.38 -12.23 6.20
C ARG A 4 14.04 -12.43 5.51
N LYS A 5 13.04 -12.56 6.34
CA LYS A 5 11.67 -12.61 5.85
C LYS A 5 11.21 -11.23 5.42
N ILE A 6 10.27 -11.21 4.50
CA ILE A 6 9.74 -9.98 3.94
C ILE A 6 8.26 -9.86 4.30
N ILE A 7 7.91 -8.74 4.92
CA ILE A 7 6.53 -8.37 5.16
C ILE A 7 6.17 -7.26 4.19
N VAL A 8 5.10 -7.47 3.43
CA VAL A 8 4.57 -6.47 2.51
C VAL A 8 3.31 -5.87 3.12
N VAL A 9 3.21 -4.55 3.12
CA VAL A 9 2.00 -3.86 3.57
C VAL A 9 1.51 -2.90 2.49
N GLY A 10 0.21 -2.97 2.20
CA GLY A 10 -0.44 -2.06 1.25
C GLY A 10 -0.89 -0.79 1.97
N VAL A 11 -0.51 0.37 1.44
CA VAL A 11 -0.81 1.68 2.05
C VAL A 11 -1.37 2.62 1.01
N ASP A 12 -2.58 3.12 1.26
CA ASP A 12 -3.24 4.09 0.39
C ASP A 12 -3.46 5.45 1.08
N GLY A 13 -2.91 5.63 2.28
CA GLY A 13 -3.07 6.85 3.06
C GLY A 13 -4.30 6.91 3.94
N SER A 14 -5.22 5.96 3.81
CA SER A 14 -6.39 5.87 4.68
C SER A 14 -5.99 5.54 6.12
N ALA A 15 -6.85 5.87 7.08
CA ALA A 15 -6.59 5.58 8.49
C ALA A 15 -6.37 4.08 8.72
N GLY A 16 -7.14 3.23 8.04
CA GLY A 16 -6.99 1.79 8.14
C GLY A 16 -5.64 1.30 7.64
N SER A 17 -5.17 1.83 6.51
CA SER A 17 -3.87 1.44 5.96
C SER A 17 -2.71 1.97 6.82
N ARG A 18 -2.87 3.12 7.46
CA ARG A 18 -1.88 3.65 8.40
C ARG A 18 -1.74 2.74 9.63
N ARG A 19 -2.86 2.25 10.16
CA ARG A 19 -2.83 1.26 11.25
C ARG A 19 -2.16 -0.04 10.80
N ALA A 20 -2.44 -0.48 9.58
CA ALA A 20 -1.80 -1.66 9.01
C ALA A 20 -0.28 -1.48 8.90
N LEU A 21 0.16 -0.30 8.48
CA LEU A 21 1.59 0.02 8.40
C LEU A 21 2.26 -0.06 9.78
N THR A 22 1.66 0.55 10.78
CA THR A 22 2.18 0.52 12.15
C THR A 22 2.26 -0.91 12.69
N TRP A 23 1.21 -1.69 12.46
CA TRP A 23 1.18 -3.09 12.87
C TRP A 23 2.27 -3.90 12.16
N ALA A 24 2.39 -3.72 10.84
CA ALA A 24 3.38 -4.45 10.04
C ALA A 24 4.82 -4.13 10.47
N ALA A 25 5.08 -2.87 10.79
CA ALA A 25 6.41 -2.45 11.27
C ALA A 25 6.75 -3.11 12.61
N ALA A 26 5.80 -3.18 13.53
CA ALA A 26 5.98 -3.84 14.81
C ALA A 26 6.21 -5.34 14.64
N GLU A 27 5.45 -5.97 13.75
CA GLU A 27 5.62 -7.38 13.42
C GLU A 27 6.99 -7.65 12.80
N ALA A 28 7.42 -6.80 11.87
CA ALA A 28 8.73 -6.92 11.25
C ALA A 28 9.87 -6.77 12.29
N ALA A 29 9.73 -5.81 13.20
CA ALA A 29 10.71 -5.62 14.27
C ALA A 29 10.79 -6.84 15.18
N SER A 30 9.65 -7.43 15.49
CA SER A 30 9.55 -8.61 16.36
C SER A 30 10.25 -9.84 15.77
N HIS A 31 10.26 -9.95 14.45
CA HIS A 31 10.81 -11.12 13.75
C HIS A 31 12.11 -10.84 12.98
N GLY A 32 12.65 -9.63 13.07
CA GLY A 32 13.84 -9.27 12.29
C GLY A 32 13.61 -9.26 10.80
N SER A 33 12.39 -8.96 10.36
CA SER A 33 12.00 -8.95 8.95
C SER A 33 12.26 -7.60 8.30
N GLU A 34 12.29 -7.59 6.97
CA GLU A 34 12.27 -6.36 6.19
C GLU A 34 10.81 -5.99 5.88
N LEU A 35 10.55 -4.70 5.77
CA LEU A 35 9.21 -4.18 5.50
C LEU A 35 9.19 -3.52 4.13
N VAL A 36 8.33 -4.02 3.23
CA VAL A 36 8.08 -3.39 1.93
C VAL A 36 6.72 -2.70 2.01
N VAL A 37 6.71 -1.39 1.82
CA VAL A 37 5.50 -0.58 1.89
C VAL A 37 5.08 -0.23 0.47
N VAL A 38 3.95 -0.77 0.05
CA VAL A 38 3.48 -0.66 -1.34
C VAL A 38 2.31 0.31 -1.42
N ASN A 39 2.45 1.29 -2.28
CA ASN A 39 1.34 2.13 -2.71
C ASN A 39 1.06 1.83 -4.18
N VAL A 40 -0.20 1.61 -4.51
CA VAL A 40 -0.62 1.35 -5.88
C VAL A 40 -1.51 2.49 -6.32
N TRP A 41 -1.20 3.07 -7.47
CA TRP A 41 -2.02 4.12 -8.06
C TRP A 41 -2.60 3.64 -9.38
N GLU A 42 -3.85 4.04 -9.63
CA GLU A 42 -4.52 3.74 -10.88
C GLU A 42 -4.47 4.96 -11.80
N HIS A 43 -4.13 4.72 -13.06
CA HIS A 43 -4.17 5.78 -14.05
C HIS A 43 -5.63 5.99 -14.48
N THR A 44 -6.15 7.16 -14.18
CA THR A 44 -7.49 7.54 -14.63
C THR A 44 -7.38 7.95 -16.09
N LEU A 45 -7.91 7.12 -16.96
CA LEU A 45 -7.57 7.16 -18.36
C LEU A 45 -8.19 8.30 -19.17
N LEU A 46 -9.27 8.90 -18.77
CA LEU A 46 -9.85 9.96 -19.57
C LEU A 46 -10.61 10.94 -18.70
N PRO A 47 -10.37 12.25 -18.88
CA PRO A 47 -11.31 13.21 -18.34
C PRO A 47 -12.68 12.94 -18.96
N PRO A 48 -13.78 13.19 -18.22
CA PRO A 48 -15.12 13.05 -18.77
C PRO A 48 -15.25 13.82 -20.08
N ALA A 49 -16.05 13.28 -21.01
CA ALA A 49 -16.31 13.97 -22.28
C ALA A 49 -16.82 15.39 -22.02
N GLY A 50 -16.16 16.39 -22.60
CA GLY A 50 -16.46 17.78 -22.36
C GLY A 50 -15.55 18.50 -21.39
N SER A 51 -14.63 17.80 -20.75
CA SER A 51 -13.61 18.44 -19.93
C SER A 51 -12.65 19.20 -20.81
N VAL A 52 -12.39 20.45 -20.47
CA VAL A 52 -11.42 21.25 -21.20
C VAL A 52 -10.03 20.76 -20.90
N SER A 53 -9.28 20.45 -21.93
CA SER A 53 -7.88 20.13 -21.80
C SER A 53 -7.13 21.36 -21.29
N VAL A 54 -6.62 21.30 -20.08
CA VAL A 54 -5.79 22.37 -19.54
C VAL A 54 -4.33 22.03 -19.85
N SER A 55 -3.98 22.23 -21.09
CA SER A 55 -2.69 21.78 -21.62
C SER A 55 -1.50 22.64 -21.24
N GLU A 56 -1.73 23.78 -20.62
CA GLU A 56 -0.66 24.75 -20.39
C GLU A 56 -0.13 24.82 -18.96
N HIS A 57 -0.68 24.03 -18.04
CA HIS A 57 -0.19 23.99 -16.67
C HIS A 57 0.60 22.71 -16.42
N TYR A 58 1.76 22.89 -15.81
CA TYR A 58 2.56 21.75 -15.37
C TYR A 58 1.74 20.90 -14.39
N VAL A 59 1.45 19.69 -14.80
CA VAL A 59 0.84 18.69 -13.92
C VAL A 59 1.96 17.75 -13.50
N PRO A 60 2.29 17.69 -12.19
CA PRO A 60 3.33 16.77 -11.75
C PRO A 60 2.97 15.34 -12.15
N ASP A 61 3.99 14.56 -12.49
CA ASP A 61 3.82 13.13 -12.76
C ASP A 61 3.11 12.50 -11.57
N PRO A 62 1.97 11.82 -11.78
CA PRO A 62 1.25 11.17 -10.68
C PRO A 62 2.10 10.18 -9.88
N SER A 63 3.05 9.50 -10.53
CA SER A 63 3.93 8.56 -9.84
C SER A 63 4.85 9.26 -8.85
N GLN A 64 5.38 10.42 -9.20
CA GLN A 64 6.25 11.19 -8.31
C GLN A 64 5.49 11.73 -7.11
N ARG A 65 4.29 12.24 -7.34
CA ARG A 65 3.43 12.73 -6.27
C ARG A 65 3.06 11.62 -5.29
N THR A 66 2.76 10.45 -5.83
CA THR A 66 2.43 9.28 -5.02
C THR A 66 3.63 8.81 -4.19
N ALA A 67 4.84 8.86 -4.77
CA ALA A 67 6.05 8.51 -4.05
C ALA A 67 6.30 9.47 -2.88
N ASP A 68 6.14 10.77 -3.10
CA ASP A 68 6.32 11.77 -2.05
C ASP A 68 5.29 11.60 -0.94
N ASP A 69 4.04 11.33 -1.30
CA ASP A 69 2.97 11.08 -0.34
C ASP A 69 3.25 9.81 0.48
N LEU A 70 3.73 8.76 -0.16
CA LEU A 70 4.06 7.52 0.54
C LEU A 70 5.20 7.72 1.53
N LEU A 71 6.26 8.42 1.14
CA LEU A 71 7.37 8.71 2.04
C LEU A 71 6.92 9.54 3.24
N ARG A 72 6.01 10.50 3.01
CA ARG A 72 5.44 11.29 4.10
C ARG A 72 4.65 10.42 5.07
N VAL A 73 3.82 9.53 4.58
CA VAL A 73 3.02 8.62 5.42
C VAL A 73 3.93 7.72 6.24
N ILE A 74 4.97 7.16 5.63
CA ILE A 74 5.93 6.31 6.33
C ILE A 74 6.60 7.10 7.46
N LYS A 75 7.04 8.31 7.18
CA LYS A 75 7.69 9.17 8.18
C LYS A 75 6.75 9.54 9.33
N GLU A 76 5.50 9.89 9.00
CA GLU A 76 4.50 10.24 10.01
C GLU A 76 4.19 9.07 10.95
N GLU A 77 4.11 7.85 10.41
CA GLU A 77 3.73 6.68 11.20
C GLU A 77 4.91 5.99 11.88
N LEU A 78 6.07 5.94 11.25
CA LEU A 78 7.22 5.18 11.74
C LEU A 78 8.37 6.06 12.25
N GLY A 79 8.30 7.36 12.04
CA GLY A 79 9.37 8.28 12.41
C GLY A 79 10.51 8.30 11.41
N GLU A 80 11.55 9.06 11.74
CA GLU A 80 12.71 9.20 10.84
C GLU A 80 13.64 8.00 10.87
N GLU A 81 13.60 7.24 11.98
CA GLU A 81 14.41 6.02 12.13
C GLU A 81 13.48 4.84 12.39
N PRO A 82 12.93 4.23 11.32
CA PRO A 82 12.08 3.05 11.49
C PRO A 82 12.81 1.91 12.20
N PRO A 83 12.07 1.07 12.95
CA PRO A 83 12.70 -0.01 13.71
C PRO A 83 13.26 -1.14 12.85
N VAL A 84 12.97 -1.15 11.57
CA VAL A 84 13.39 -2.18 10.60
C VAL A 84 13.75 -1.52 9.28
N PRO A 85 14.48 -2.21 8.39
CA PRO A 85 14.66 -1.71 7.03
C PRO A 85 13.32 -1.58 6.33
N VAL A 86 13.05 -0.43 5.74
CA VAL A 86 11.81 -0.13 5.04
C VAL A 86 12.12 0.19 3.58
N GLN A 87 11.45 -0.51 2.68
CA GLN A 87 11.54 -0.25 1.25
C GLN A 87 10.19 0.30 0.76
N PRO A 88 10.11 1.56 0.40
CA PRO A 88 8.90 2.09 -0.24
C PRO A 88 8.83 1.64 -1.69
N LEU A 89 7.64 1.29 -2.14
CA LEU A 89 7.43 0.81 -3.50
C LEU A 89 6.14 1.41 -4.04
N VAL A 90 6.24 2.15 -5.13
CA VAL A 90 5.10 2.75 -5.81
C VAL A 90 4.89 2.02 -7.12
N LYS A 91 3.71 1.49 -7.33
CA LYS A 91 3.37 0.78 -8.56
C LYS A 91 2.08 1.28 -9.17
N GLN A 92 2.02 1.25 -10.49
CA GLN A 92 0.82 1.56 -11.23
C GLN A 92 0.03 0.28 -11.49
N GLY A 93 -1.28 0.34 -11.33
CA GLY A 93 -2.14 -0.79 -11.62
C GLY A 93 -3.34 -0.86 -10.69
N ARG A 94 -3.99 -2.00 -10.67
CA ARG A 94 -5.09 -2.27 -9.75
C ARG A 94 -4.53 -2.72 -8.40
N PRO A 95 -4.94 -2.11 -7.30
CA PRO A 95 -4.36 -2.42 -5.99
C PRO A 95 -4.36 -3.90 -5.63
N ALA A 96 -5.49 -4.58 -5.77
CA ALA A 96 -5.57 -6.00 -5.43
C ALA A 96 -4.61 -6.84 -6.28
N LYS A 97 -4.57 -6.59 -7.57
CA LYS A 97 -3.71 -7.34 -8.49
C LYS A 97 -2.23 -7.15 -8.14
N VAL A 98 -1.81 -5.91 -7.92
CA VAL A 98 -0.41 -5.60 -7.60
C VAL A 98 -0.01 -6.23 -6.27
N LEU A 99 -0.86 -6.13 -5.26
CA LEU A 99 -0.58 -6.72 -3.95
C LEU A 99 -0.50 -8.24 -4.02
N ILE A 100 -1.35 -8.88 -4.81
CA ILE A 100 -1.28 -10.32 -5.03
C ILE A 100 0.04 -10.71 -5.70
N GLU A 101 0.46 -9.95 -6.70
CA GLU A 101 1.75 -10.17 -7.36
C GLU A 101 2.92 -10.02 -6.37
N GLU A 102 2.89 -8.97 -5.55
CA GLU A 102 3.93 -8.74 -4.55
C GLU A 102 3.95 -9.84 -3.47
N SER A 103 2.80 -10.44 -3.19
CA SER A 103 2.71 -11.50 -2.18
C SER A 103 3.50 -12.75 -2.55
N ALA A 104 3.79 -12.95 -3.83
CA ALA A 104 4.59 -14.10 -4.28
C ALA A 104 6.01 -14.10 -3.72
N GLU A 105 6.55 -12.93 -3.45
CA GLU A 105 7.90 -12.75 -2.90
C GLU A 105 7.88 -12.47 -1.39
N ALA A 106 6.71 -12.47 -0.78
CA ALA A 106 6.54 -12.09 0.62
C ALA A 106 6.28 -13.31 1.51
N ASP A 107 6.62 -13.18 2.78
CA ASP A 107 6.27 -14.16 3.80
C ASP A 107 4.97 -13.80 4.52
N LEU A 108 4.56 -12.55 4.44
CA LEU A 108 3.32 -12.06 5.02
C LEU A 108 2.88 -10.81 4.24
N LEU A 109 1.59 -10.73 3.95
CA LEU A 109 0.97 -9.55 3.37
C LEU A 109 0.00 -8.93 4.37
N VAL A 110 0.12 -7.64 4.62
CA VAL A 110 -0.69 -6.90 5.60
C VAL A 110 -1.50 -5.84 4.88
N VAL A 111 -2.78 -5.78 5.16
CA VAL A 111 -3.66 -4.75 4.60
C VAL A 111 -4.62 -4.26 5.68
N GLY A 112 -5.16 -3.05 5.49
CA GLY A 112 -6.28 -2.57 6.29
C GLY A 112 -7.58 -3.23 5.83
N PRO A 113 -8.65 -3.08 6.58
CA PRO A 113 -9.92 -3.73 6.23
C PRO A 113 -10.61 -3.06 5.04
N ARG A 114 -10.37 -1.77 4.81
CA ARG A 114 -10.98 -0.97 3.74
C ARG A 114 -10.02 0.14 3.32
N GLY A 115 -10.10 0.54 2.05
CA GLY A 115 -9.37 1.69 1.56
C GLY A 115 -10.28 2.92 1.46
N HIS A 116 -9.88 3.87 0.62
CA HIS A 116 -10.68 5.07 0.37
C HIS A 116 -11.99 4.72 -0.35
N GLY A 117 -13.08 5.39 0.02
CA GLY A 117 -14.37 5.28 -0.65
C GLY A 117 -15.18 4.04 -0.32
N GLY A 118 -14.81 3.27 0.69
CA GLY A 118 -15.60 2.11 1.11
C GLY A 118 -16.92 2.51 1.77
N PHE A 119 -17.92 1.65 1.64
CA PHE A 119 -19.18 1.84 2.33
C PHE A 119 -19.04 1.59 3.82
N ALA A 120 -19.68 2.45 4.62
CA ALA A 120 -19.55 2.42 6.08
C ALA A 120 -20.05 1.13 6.74
N GLY A 121 -20.79 0.28 6.10
CA GLY A 121 -21.28 -0.96 6.66
C GLY A 121 -20.50 -2.22 6.29
N LEU A 122 -19.48 -2.08 5.45
CA LEU A 122 -18.71 -3.23 4.99
C LEU A 122 -17.66 -3.65 6.01
N VAL A 123 -17.56 -4.95 6.28
CA VAL A 123 -16.54 -5.51 7.15
C VAL A 123 -15.18 -5.46 6.46
N LEU A 124 -15.12 -5.84 5.18
CA LEU A 124 -13.91 -5.80 4.36
C LEU A 124 -14.19 -5.08 3.05
N GLY A 125 -13.22 -4.30 2.58
CA GLY A 125 -13.27 -3.69 1.27
C GLY A 125 -12.95 -4.69 0.16
N SER A 126 -13.13 -4.25 -1.10
CA SER A 126 -12.91 -5.11 -2.26
C SER A 126 -11.45 -5.57 -2.36
N VAL A 127 -10.49 -4.70 -2.07
CA VAL A 127 -9.07 -5.04 -2.12
C VAL A 127 -8.75 -6.09 -1.07
N SER A 128 -9.19 -5.88 0.17
CA SER A 128 -8.92 -6.81 1.27
C SER A 128 -9.52 -8.18 1.00
N GLN A 129 -10.74 -8.23 0.49
CA GLN A 129 -11.39 -9.50 0.13
C GLN A 129 -10.64 -10.23 -0.98
N HIS A 130 -10.23 -9.53 -2.02
CA HIS A 130 -9.53 -10.11 -3.16
C HIS A 130 -8.16 -10.65 -2.74
N VAL A 131 -7.43 -9.85 -1.98
CA VAL A 131 -6.12 -10.22 -1.47
C VAL A 131 -6.22 -11.44 -0.54
N ALA A 132 -7.20 -11.46 0.35
CA ALA A 132 -7.41 -12.59 1.26
C ALA A 132 -7.70 -13.88 0.50
N ALA A 133 -8.40 -13.79 -0.63
CA ALA A 133 -8.75 -14.96 -1.43
C ALA A 133 -7.61 -15.48 -2.31
N TYR A 134 -6.75 -14.58 -2.83
CA TYR A 134 -5.83 -14.95 -3.90
C TYR A 134 -4.35 -14.69 -3.60
N ALA A 135 -3.99 -14.15 -2.46
CA ALA A 135 -2.59 -13.93 -2.13
C ALA A 135 -1.78 -15.23 -2.12
N LYS A 136 -0.51 -15.11 -2.45
CA LYS A 136 0.43 -16.24 -2.50
C LYS A 136 1.11 -16.50 -1.17
N CYS A 137 0.81 -15.73 -0.14
CA CYS A 137 1.35 -15.87 1.21
C CYS A 137 0.24 -15.63 2.23
N PRO A 138 0.48 -15.88 3.52
CA PRO A 138 -0.49 -15.53 4.56
C PRO A 138 -0.83 -14.04 4.54
N VAL A 139 -2.07 -13.72 4.88
CA VAL A 139 -2.58 -12.34 4.88
C VAL A 139 -3.09 -12.00 6.27
N THR A 140 -2.69 -10.85 6.77
CA THR A 140 -3.26 -10.25 7.97
C THR A 140 -4.05 -9.01 7.59
N VAL A 141 -5.29 -8.95 8.04
CA VAL A 141 -6.13 -7.77 7.91
C VAL A 141 -6.14 -7.06 9.27
N VAL A 142 -5.62 -5.84 9.31
CA VAL A 142 -5.53 -5.06 10.55
C VAL A 142 -6.75 -4.17 10.65
N ARG A 143 -7.58 -4.37 11.64
CA ARG A 143 -8.76 -3.56 11.90
C ARG A 143 -8.44 -2.30 12.67
#